data_888d74e8cdf6f78c6b4e7095363b762d
#
_entry.id   888d74e8cdf6f78c6b4e7095363b762d
#
_cell.length_a   1.000
_cell.length_b   1.000
_cell.length_c   1.000
_cell.angle_alpha   90.00
_cell.angle_beta   90.00
_cell.angle_gamma   90.00
#
_symmetry.space_group_name_H-M   'P 1'
#
loop_
_entity.id
_entity.type
_entity.pdbx_description
1 polymer ?
#
loop_
_entity_poly.entity_id
_entity_poly.type
_entity_poly.pdbx_seq_one_letter_code
_entity_poly.pdbx_strand_id
1 'polypeptide(L)'
;MQALDVLGFSDHGPFPDNRFDFRMPYADLDEYLACMDALRPTVPFPILKGLEIEYCPDSRDYYSFLLKEKKLDYLLLGQHYYQEDDGSYVHVFSIPEKIGTRGYIKYAHSVKEALETGCFPILAHPDVFFNNPYSWDDNCEEACDIILNAAVQTGAVLELNANGIRKGIQSLGNDHRWPYPYADFWKKSPKLPFPS
;
A
#
# COMPACT_ATOMS: atom_id res chain seq x y z
N MET A 1 13.59 13.92 -24.22
CA MET A 1 13.69 13.33 -22.86
C MET A 1 12.91 14.25 -21.95
N GLN A 2 11.86 13.78 -21.31
CA GLN A 2 11.11 14.59 -20.36
C GLN A 2 11.97 14.76 -19.11
N ALA A 3 12.17 15.98 -18.63
CA ALA A 3 12.91 16.23 -17.40
C ALA A 3 12.06 15.74 -16.21
N LEU A 4 12.70 15.19 -15.18
CA LEU A 4 12.05 14.88 -13.91
C LEU A 4 12.00 16.16 -13.07
N ASP A 5 10.82 16.48 -12.53
CA ASP A 5 10.66 17.57 -11.58
C ASP A 5 11.00 17.15 -10.14
N VAL A 6 10.77 15.87 -9.80
CA VAL A 6 11.09 15.27 -8.51
C VAL A 6 11.18 13.75 -8.66
N LEU A 7 11.99 13.09 -7.84
CA LEU A 7 12.06 11.63 -7.75
C LEU A 7 11.93 11.18 -6.30
N GLY A 8 10.94 10.32 -6.02
CA GLY A 8 10.79 9.64 -4.73
C GLY A 8 11.23 8.18 -4.81
N PHE A 9 11.90 7.71 -3.76
CA PHE A 9 12.22 6.30 -3.56
C PHE A 9 11.28 5.73 -2.49
N SER A 10 10.80 4.49 -2.70
CA SER A 10 9.86 3.82 -1.78
C SER A 10 10.01 2.31 -1.85
N ASP A 11 11.21 1.82 -1.55
CA ASP A 11 11.43 0.38 -1.42
C ASP A 11 10.65 -0.20 -0.24
N HIS A 12 10.42 -1.51 -0.27
CA HIS A 12 9.71 -2.21 0.81
C HIS A 12 10.44 -2.07 2.15
N GLY A 13 9.84 -1.28 3.04
CA GLY A 13 10.40 -0.90 4.32
C GLY A 13 10.49 -2.06 5.32
N PRO A 14 11.57 -2.12 6.12
CA PRO A 14 11.75 -3.14 7.13
C PRO A 14 10.98 -2.84 8.41
N PHE A 15 10.80 -3.88 9.23
CA PHE A 15 10.45 -3.76 10.65
C PHE A 15 11.65 -4.18 11.50
N PRO A 16 11.81 -3.66 12.74
CA PRO A 16 12.95 -4.00 13.60
C PRO A 16 13.08 -5.50 13.92
N ASP A 17 11.98 -6.24 13.89
CA ASP A 17 11.92 -7.68 14.12
C ASP A 17 11.90 -8.51 12.82
N ASN A 18 12.00 -7.87 11.65
CA ASN A 18 11.93 -8.50 10.33
C ASN A 18 10.70 -9.42 10.16
N ARG A 19 9.54 -9.01 10.69
CA ARG A 19 8.30 -9.82 10.79
C ARG A 19 7.66 -10.22 9.45
N PHE A 20 8.05 -9.61 8.34
CA PHE A 20 7.50 -9.91 7.01
C PHE A 20 8.61 -10.27 6.02
N ASP A 21 8.33 -11.25 5.17
CA ASP A 21 9.21 -11.64 4.08
C ASP A 21 9.25 -10.60 2.95
N PHE A 22 10.25 -10.72 2.07
CA PHE A 22 10.40 -9.86 0.88
C PHE A 22 10.49 -8.36 1.19
N ARG A 23 11.07 -8.02 2.33
CA ARG A 23 11.38 -6.66 2.76
C ARG A 23 12.88 -6.47 2.86
N MET A 24 13.31 -5.22 2.83
CA MET A 24 14.68 -4.87 3.21
C MET A 24 14.98 -5.40 4.62
N PRO A 25 16.14 -6.01 4.88
CA PRO A 25 16.56 -6.29 6.25
C PRO A 25 16.66 -5.00 7.06
N TYR A 26 16.24 -5.02 8.33
CA TYR A 26 16.30 -3.81 9.16
C TYR A 26 17.73 -3.24 9.30
N ALA A 27 18.74 -4.12 9.27
CA ALA A 27 20.14 -3.73 9.33
C ALA A 27 20.58 -2.84 8.14
N ASP A 28 19.88 -2.93 7.00
CA ASP A 28 20.25 -2.22 5.76
C ASP A 28 19.57 -0.84 5.66
N LEU A 29 18.67 -0.52 6.59
CA LEU A 29 17.88 0.72 6.54
C LEU A 29 18.78 1.98 6.51
N ASP A 30 19.80 2.04 7.34
CA ASP A 30 20.67 3.22 7.43
C ASP A 30 21.52 3.38 6.16
N GLU A 31 21.98 2.29 5.56
CA GLU A 31 22.69 2.31 4.28
C GLU A 31 21.77 2.80 3.15
N TYR A 32 20.54 2.27 3.08
CA TYR A 32 19.53 2.72 2.12
C TYR A 32 19.29 4.23 2.19
N LEU A 33 19.11 4.77 3.40
CA LEU A 33 18.89 6.21 3.59
C LEU A 33 20.13 7.03 3.22
N ALA A 34 21.34 6.57 3.59
CA ALA A 34 22.59 7.22 3.26
C ALA A 34 22.85 7.28 1.74
N CYS A 35 22.47 6.25 1.00
CA CYS A 35 22.56 6.24 -0.48
C CYS A 35 21.74 7.38 -1.10
N MET A 36 20.52 7.63 -0.62
CA MET A 36 19.69 8.73 -1.13
C MET A 36 20.25 10.10 -0.74
N ASP A 37 20.76 10.24 0.48
CA ASP A 37 21.41 11.51 0.89
C ASP A 37 22.66 11.79 0.05
N ALA A 38 23.42 10.77 -0.32
CA ALA A 38 24.58 10.91 -1.23
C ALA A 38 24.15 11.25 -2.67
N LEU A 39 22.98 10.76 -3.11
CA LEU A 39 22.46 11.02 -4.46
C LEU A 39 21.93 12.46 -4.63
N ARG A 40 21.35 13.04 -3.58
CA ARG A 40 20.71 14.38 -3.61
C ARG A 40 21.58 15.48 -4.27
N PRO A 41 22.87 15.65 -3.93
CA PRO A 41 23.68 16.70 -4.54
C PRO A 41 24.13 16.40 -5.97
N THR A 42 23.91 15.19 -6.49
CA THR A 42 24.44 14.77 -7.81
C THR A 42 23.45 14.97 -8.96
N VAL A 43 22.20 15.32 -8.66
CA VAL A 43 21.12 15.48 -9.65
C VAL A 43 20.47 16.86 -9.57
N PRO A 44 19.92 17.39 -10.66
CA PRO A 44 19.36 18.75 -10.69
C PRO A 44 17.90 18.85 -10.20
N PHE A 45 17.34 17.79 -9.63
CA PHE A 45 15.96 17.73 -9.14
C PHE A 45 15.92 17.16 -7.71
N PRO A 46 14.87 17.46 -6.93
CA PRO A 46 14.73 16.93 -5.59
C PRO A 46 14.63 15.40 -5.56
N ILE A 47 15.33 14.80 -4.60
CA ILE A 47 15.19 13.39 -4.21
C ILE A 47 14.40 13.33 -2.91
N LEU A 48 13.29 12.57 -2.90
CA LEU A 48 12.51 12.29 -1.71
C LEU A 48 12.83 10.88 -1.19
N LYS A 49 13.08 10.78 0.10
CA LYS A 49 13.31 9.51 0.81
C LYS A 49 12.00 9.00 1.35
N GLY A 50 11.56 7.85 0.89
CA GLY A 50 10.37 7.19 1.37
C GLY A 50 10.58 5.70 1.56
N LEU A 51 9.59 5.06 2.13
CA LEU A 51 9.46 3.61 2.22
C LEU A 51 8.02 3.21 1.91
N GLU A 52 7.85 2.13 1.17
CA GLU A 52 6.58 1.42 1.12
C GLU A 52 6.53 0.45 2.29
N ILE A 53 5.59 0.63 3.22
CA ILE A 53 5.57 -0.13 4.45
C ILE A 53 4.14 -0.55 4.82
N GLU A 54 4.03 -1.71 5.47
CA GLU A 54 2.79 -2.22 6.04
C GLU A 54 2.34 -1.36 7.22
N TYR A 55 1.05 -1.32 7.47
CA TYR A 55 0.52 -0.86 8.74
C TYR A 55 0.31 -2.03 9.71
N CYS A 56 0.88 -1.89 10.90
CA CYS A 56 0.67 -2.76 12.05
C CYS A 56 0.23 -1.91 13.23
N PRO A 57 -0.88 -2.22 13.90
CA PRO A 57 -1.41 -1.42 15.02
C PRO A 57 -0.41 -1.20 16.16
N ASP A 58 0.48 -2.18 16.39
CA ASP A 58 1.53 -2.16 17.41
C ASP A 58 2.77 -1.33 17.03
N SER A 59 2.83 -0.79 15.81
CA SER A 59 4.04 -0.15 15.26
C SER A 59 3.89 1.35 15.04
N ARG A 60 2.92 2.02 15.67
CA ARG A 60 2.67 3.47 15.50
C ARG A 60 3.88 4.33 15.87
N ASP A 61 4.58 3.99 16.95
CA ASP A 61 5.78 4.70 17.37
C ASP A 61 6.92 4.54 16.34
N TYR A 62 6.97 3.39 15.67
CA TYR A 62 7.97 3.13 14.64
C TYR A 62 7.76 4.03 13.40
N TYR A 63 6.53 4.26 12.95
CA TYR A 63 6.28 5.21 11.85
C TYR A 63 6.68 6.62 12.23
N SER A 64 6.39 7.04 13.47
CA SER A 64 6.84 8.34 14.00
C SER A 64 8.38 8.44 14.04
N PHE A 65 9.05 7.37 14.45
CA PHE A 65 10.51 7.27 14.44
C PHE A 65 11.08 7.38 13.02
N LEU A 66 10.50 6.67 12.04
CA LEU A 66 10.94 6.73 10.65
C LEU A 66 10.83 8.16 10.08
N LEU A 67 9.71 8.83 10.33
CA LEU A 67 9.47 10.18 9.81
C LEU A 67 10.32 11.24 10.53
N LYS A 68 10.46 11.17 11.85
CA LYS A 68 11.09 12.23 12.66
C LYS A 68 12.58 12.01 12.88
N GLU A 69 12.98 10.80 13.25
CA GLU A 69 14.38 10.52 13.63
C GLU A 69 15.19 10.07 12.39
N LYS A 70 14.62 9.19 11.55
CA LYS A 70 15.25 8.78 10.29
C LYS A 70 15.06 9.81 9.16
N LYS A 71 14.21 10.83 9.38
CA LYS A 71 13.97 11.93 8.45
C LYS A 71 13.54 11.48 7.06
N LEU A 72 12.63 10.52 7.02
CA LEU A 72 11.94 10.19 5.79
C LEU A 72 11.01 11.34 5.39
N ASP A 73 10.93 11.61 4.10
CA ASP A 73 10.06 12.65 3.56
C ASP A 73 8.60 12.17 3.51
N TYR A 74 8.37 10.85 3.34
CA TYR A 74 7.03 10.23 3.32
C TYR A 74 7.07 8.73 3.61
N LEU A 75 5.91 8.18 3.97
CA LEU A 75 5.64 6.74 3.97
C LEU A 75 4.52 6.45 2.96
N LEU A 76 4.73 5.44 2.12
CA LEU A 76 3.73 4.88 1.23
C LEU A 76 3.09 3.68 1.92
N LEU A 77 1.78 3.65 2.08
CA LEU A 77 1.09 2.48 2.63
C LEU A 77 1.01 1.39 1.56
N GLY A 78 1.84 0.36 1.68
CA GLY A 78 1.78 -0.87 0.89
C GLY A 78 1.22 -2.00 1.72
N GLN A 79 -0.11 -2.06 1.87
CA GLN A 79 -0.73 -3.05 2.74
C GLN A 79 -0.87 -4.40 2.03
N HIS A 80 -0.10 -5.39 2.48
CA HIS A 80 -0.15 -6.75 1.96
C HIS A 80 -0.65 -7.77 3.00
N TYR A 81 -0.82 -7.33 4.25
CA TYR A 81 -1.28 -8.17 5.35
C TYR A 81 -2.40 -7.46 6.11
N TYR A 82 -3.28 -8.23 6.71
CA TYR A 82 -4.18 -7.76 7.75
C TYR A 82 -4.10 -8.71 8.94
N GLN A 83 -4.44 -8.21 10.12
CA GLN A 83 -4.37 -9.00 11.35
C GLN A 83 -5.72 -9.64 11.66
N GLU A 84 -5.72 -10.91 12.00
CA GLU A 84 -6.88 -11.63 12.54
C GLU A 84 -7.05 -11.33 14.03
N ASP A 85 -8.21 -11.70 14.57
CA ASP A 85 -8.57 -11.45 15.99
C ASP A 85 -7.64 -12.18 16.99
N ASP A 86 -6.99 -13.25 16.55
CA ASP A 86 -5.99 -14.00 17.32
C ASP A 86 -4.56 -13.42 17.22
N GLY A 87 -4.41 -12.31 16.51
CA GLY A 87 -3.13 -11.63 16.29
C GLY A 87 -2.30 -12.16 15.12
N SER A 88 -2.73 -13.24 14.47
CA SER A 88 -2.03 -13.76 13.28
C SER A 88 -2.22 -12.84 12.08
N TYR A 89 -1.21 -12.82 11.17
CA TYR A 89 -1.29 -12.05 9.94
C TYR A 89 -1.70 -12.94 8.77
N VAL A 90 -2.61 -12.43 7.95
CA VAL A 90 -3.04 -13.06 6.69
C VAL A 90 -2.55 -12.24 5.52
N HIS A 91 -1.84 -12.91 4.60
CA HIS A 91 -1.36 -12.28 3.37
C HIS A 91 -2.51 -12.07 2.40
N VAL A 92 -2.68 -10.85 1.90
CA VAL A 92 -3.82 -10.44 1.08
C VAL A 92 -3.91 -11.17 -0.28
N PHE A 93 -2.80 -11.71 -0.79
CA PHE A 93 -2.79 -12.47 -2.05
C PHE A 93 -3.20 -13.94 -1.89
N SER A 94 -3.38 -14.42 -0.66
CA SER A 94 -3.67 -15.83 -0.37
C SER A 94 -4.65 -15.97 0.80
N ILE A 95 -5.73 -15.21 0.74
CA ILE A 95 -6.80 -15.29 1.74
C ILE A 95 -7.41 -16.69 1.69
N PRO A 96 -7.47 -17.44 2.81
CA PRO A 96 -8.03 -18.79 2.83
C PRO A 96 -9.50 -18.81 2.42
N GLU A 97 -9.92 -19.86 1.68
CA GLU A 97 -11.32 -20.02 1.20
C GLU A 97 -12.34 -19.94 2.35
N LYS A 98 -12.02 -20.50 3.51
CA LYS A 98 -12.88 -20.43 4.71
C LYS A 98 -13.16 -19.00 5.19
N ILE A 99 -12.29 -18.05 4.85
CA ILE A 99 -12.43 -16.62 5.15
C ILE A 99 -13.16 -15.94 3.98
N GLY A 100 -12.70 -16.20 2.74
CA GLY A 100 -13.29 -15.64 1.53
C GLY A 100 -13.24 -14.12 1.52
N THR A 101 -14.25 -13.50 0.95
CA THR A 101 -14.39 -12.03 0.82
C THR A 101 -14.52 -11.29 2.15
N ARG A 102 -14.82 -11.96 3.27
CA ARG A 102 -14.77 -11.34 4.60
C ARG A 102 -13.38 -10.82 4.94
N GLY A 103 -12.33 -11.44 4.39
CA GLY A 103 -10.97 -10.96 4.52
C GLY A 103 -10.76 -9.58 3.87
N TYR A 104 -11.55 -9.24 2.85
CA TYR A 104 -11.49 -7.91 2.21
C TYR A 104 -11.97 -6.80 3.15
N ILE A 105 -12.99 -7.09 3.97
CA ILE A 105 -13.46 -6.16 5.00
C ILE A 105 -12.36 -5.90 6.05
N LYS A 106 -11.70 -6.97 6.54
CA LYS A 106 -10.59 -6.83 7.50
C LYS A 106 -9.41 -6.05 6.91
N TYR A 107 -9.05 -6.35 5.67
CA TYR A 107 -8.05 -5.59 4.94
C TYR A 107 -8.44 -4.10 4.83
N ALA A 108 -9.68 -3.81 4.44
CA ALA A 108 -10.18 -2.45 4.28
C ALA A 108 -10.15 -1.65 5.60
N HIS A 109 -10.49 -2.30 6.71
CA HIS A 109 -10.37 -1.69 8.04
C HIS A 109 -8.92 -1.41 8.43
N SER A 110 -7.99 -2.33 8.12
CA SER A 110 -6.56 -2.10 8.35
C SER A 110 -6.04 -0.90 7.54
N VAL A 111 -6.43 -0.79 6.28
CA VAL A 111 -6.11 0.38 5.42
C VAL A 111 -6.70 1.67 6.01
N LYS A 112 -7.99 1.65 6.39
CA LYS A 112 -8.65 2.81 7.00
C LYS A 112 -7.90 3.27 8.25
N GLU A 113 -7.60 2.35 9.15
CA GLU A 113 -6.89 2.65 10.40
C GLU A 113 -5.50 3.25 10.13
N ALA A 114 -4.79 2.71 9.13
CA ALA A 114 -3.51 3.23 8.68
C ALA A 114 -3.62 4.69 8.22
N LEU A 115 -4.55 4.97 7.32
CA LEU A 115 -4.75 6.31 6.76
C LEU A 115 -5.15 7.33 7.84
N GLU A 116 -6.00 6.93 8.80
CA GLU A 116 -6.42 7.76 9.93
C GLU A 116 -5.28 8.13 10.87
N THR A 117 -4.13 7.44 10.83
CA THR A 117 -2.93 7.85 11.59
C THR A 117 -2.32 9.16 11.08
N GLY A 118 -2.57 9.54 9.83
CA GLY A 118 -1.94 10.67 9.15
C GLY A 118 -0.48 10.43 8.75
N CYS A 119 0.07 9.22 8.95
CA CYS A 119 1.44 8.88 8.59
C CYS A 119 1.60 8.53 7.10
N PHE A 120 0.52 8.20 6.43
CA PHE A 120 0.53 7.64 5.07
C PHE A 120 -0.25 8.53 4.10
N PRO A 121 0.44 9.46 3.42
CA PRO A 121 -0.21 10.34 2.43
C PRO A 121 -0.58 9.63 1.13
N ILE A 122 -0.03 8.44 0.88
CA ILE A 122 -0.24 7.68 -0.36
C ILE A 122 -0.57 6.23 0.01
N LEU A 123 -1.61 5.68 -0.65
CA LEU A 123 -1.98 4.26 -0.59
C LEU A 123 -1.61 3.59 -1.92
N ALA A 124 -0.66 2.67 -1.86
CA ALA A 124 -0.27 1.83 -3.00
C ALA A 124 -1.36 0.79 -3.28
N HIS A 125 -1.54 0.48 -4.56
CA HIS A 125 -2.39 -0.62 -5.03
C HIS A 125 -3.62 -0.94 -4.13
N PRO A 126 -4.55 0.01 -3.90
CA PRO A 126 -5.64 -0.13 -2.93
C PRO A 126 -6.55 -1.34 -3.18
N ASP A 127 -6.55 -1.84 -4.40
CA ASP A 127 -7.39 -2.93 -4.91
C ASP A 127 -6.63 -4.26 -5.09
N VAL A 128 -5.44 -4.38 -4.51
CA VAL A 128 -4.56 -5.55 -4.63
C VAL A 128 -5.20 -6.85 -4.12
N PHE A 129 -6.14 -6.76 -3.19
CA PHE A 129 -6.87 -7.90 -2.64
C PHE A 129 -7.74 -8.64 -3.67
N PHE A 130 -8.08 -8.01 -4.79
CA PHE A 130 -8.75 -8.67 -5.91
C PHE A 130 -7.84 -9.66 -6.70
N ASN A 131 -6.61 -9.83 -6.26
CA ASN A 131 -5.75 -10.94 -6.73
C ASN A 131 -6.26 -12.34 -6.29
N ASN A 132 -7.26 -12.41 -5.40
CA ASN A 132 -7.91 -13.64 -5.00
C ASN A 132 -9.01 -14.09 -6.00
N PRO A 133 -9.34 -15.40 -6.04
CA PRO A 133 -10.29 -15.95 -7.01
C PRO A 133 -11.75 -15.83 -6.57
N TYR A 134 -12.07 -14.87 -5.69
CA TYR A 134 -13.45 -14.72 -5.20
C TYR A 134 -14.26 -13.82 -6.12
N SER A 135 -15.52 -14.23 -6.35
CA SER A 135 -16.47 -13.41 -7.09
C SER A 135 -16.88 -12.17 -6.30
N TRP A 136 -17.27 -11.12 -7.02
CA TRP A 136 -17.79 -9.89 -6.41
C TRP A 136 -19.07 -10.17 -5.61
N ASP A 137 -19.13 -9.65 -4.40
CA ASP A 137 -20.28 -9.74 -3.48
C ASP A 137 -20.40 -8.47 -2.62
N ASP A 138 -21.33 -8.48 -1.66
CA ASP A 138 -21.57 -7.35 -0.76
C ASP A 138 -20.33 -6.99 0.09
N ASN A 139 -19.48 -7.96 0.45
CA ASN A 139 -18.24 -7.67 1.17
C ASN A 139 -17.23 -6.92 0.28
N CYS A 140 -17.22 -7.21 -1.02
CA CYS A 140 -16.40 -6.46 -1.98
C CYS A 140 -16.86 -4.99 -2.07
N GLU A 141 -18.18 -4.78 -2.14
CA GLU A 141 -18.78 -3.44 -2.12
C GLU A 141 -18.38 -2.67 -0.87
N GLU A 142 -18.58 -3.27 0.29
CA GLU A 142 -18.29 -2.65 1.59
C GLU A 142 -16.80 -2.34 1.74
N ALA A 143 -15.91 -3.28 1.38
CA ALA A 143 -14.47 -3.08 1.45
C ALA A 143 -14.01 -1.89 0.57
N CYS A 144 -14.54 -1.80 -0.66
CA CYS A 144 -14.25 -0.66 -1.54
C CYS A 144 -14.72 0.65 -0.91
N ASP A 145 -15.93 0.68 -0.37
CA ASP A 145 -16.49 1.89 0.23
C ASP A 145 -15.71 2.34 1.47
N ILE A 146 -15.26 1.41 2.31
CA ILE A 146 -14.39 1.70 3.46
C ILE A 146 -13.10 2.38 3.01
N ILE A 147 -12.40 1.78 2.03
CA ILE A 147 -11.11 2.29 1.55
C ILE A 147 -11.27 3.66 0.89
N LEU A 148 -12.23 3.79 -0.03
CA LEU A 148 -12.44 5.03 -0.78
C LEU A 148 -12.89 6.18 0.13
N ASN A 149 -13.78 5.92 1.08
CA ASN A 149 -14.21 6.92 2.06
C ASN A 149 -13.05 7.34 2.98
N ALA A 150 -12.23 6.39 3.45
CA ALA A 150 -11.06 6.72 4.25
C ALA A 150 -10.06 7.59 3.48
N ALA A 151 -9.80 7.27 2.21
CA ALA A 151 -8.93 8.09 1.36
C ALA A 151 -9.47 9.51 1.17
N VAL A 152 -10.76 9.66 0.92
CA VAL A 152 -11.40 10.98 0.79
C VAL A 152 -11.31 11.77 2.10
N GLN A 153 -11.60 11.15 3.24
CA GLN A 153 -11.60 11.81 4.55
C GLN A 153 -10.21 12.26 4.99
N THR A 154 -9.19 11.48 4.65
CA THR A 154 -7.79 11.76 5.04
C THR A 154 -7.03 12.55 3.98
N GLY A 155 -7.55 12.69 2.77
CA GLY A 155 -6.87 13.30 1.64
C GLY A 155 -5.73 12.45 1.06
N ALA A 156 -5.74 11.14 1.34
CA ALA A 156 -4.72 10.23 0.82
C ALA A 156 -4.83 10.04 -0.69
N VAL A 157 -3.69 10.00 -1.36
CA VAL A 157 -3.59 9.74 -2.80
C VAL A 157 -3.63 8.23 -3.04
N LEU A 158 -4.44 7.79 -4.01
CA LEU A 158 -4.52 6.39 -4.41
C LEU A 158 -3.63 6.13 -5.63
N GLU A 159 -2.81 5.09 -5.55
CA GLU A 159 -2.01 4.63 -6.69
C GLU A 159 -2.83 3.68 -7.57
N LEU A 160 -2.96 4.00 -8.85
CA LEU A 160 -3.41 3.02 -9.86
C LEU A 160 -2.20 2.21 -10.33
N ASN A 161 -2.00 1.04 -9.74
CA ASN A 161 -0.81 0.22 -9.96
C ASN A 161 -0.97 -0.69 -11.18
N ALA A 162 -0.14 -0.49 -12.20
CA ALA A 162 -0.17 -1.26 -13.44
C ALA A 162 0.59 -2.60 -13.37
N ASN A 163 1.18 -2.97 -12.23
CA ASN A 163 1.94 -4.23 -12.12
C ASN A 163 1.04 -5.46 -12.32
N GLY A 164 -0.22 -5.39 -11.91
CA GLY A 164 -1.19 -6.45 -12.16
C GLY A 164 -1.45 -6.66 -13.66
N ILE A 165 -1.42 -5.60 -14.47
CA ILE A 165 -1.51 -5.69 -15.93
C ILE A 165 -0.29 -6.42 -16.50
N ARG A 166 0.90 -6.14 -15.97
CA ARG A 166 2.14 -6.81 -16.41
C ARG A 166 2.16 -8.29 -16.11
N LYS A 167 1.41 -8.74 -15.07
CA LYS A 167 1.22 -10.17 -14.76
C LYS A 167 0.36 -10.90 -15.81
N GLY A 168 -0.30 -10.16 -16.71
CA GLY A 168 -1.19 -10.71 -17.72
C GLY A 168 -2.57 -11.07 -17.18
N ILE A 169 -3.43 -11.55 -18.10
CA ILE A 169 -4.77 -12.04 -17.75
C ILE A 169 -4.63 -13.38 -17.02
N GLN A 170 -5.30 -13.50 -15.90
CA GLN A 170 -5.32 -14.69 -15.05
C GLN A 170 -6.75 -15.23 -14.90
N SER A 171 -6.87 -16.52 -14.67
CA SER A 171 -8.13 -17.15 -14.27
C SER A 171 -8.29 -17.00 -12.76
N LEU A 172 -9.15 -16.09 -12.35
CA LEU A 172 -9.44 -15.79 -10.94
C LEU A 172 -10.90 -16.14 -10.65
N GLY A 173 -11.12 -17.35 -10.14
CA GLY A 173 -12.45 -17.92 -9.99
C GLY A 173 -13.10 -18.15 -11.36
N ASN A 174 -14.26 -17.52 -11.59
CA ASN A 174 -14.98 -17.58 -12.86
C ASN A 174 -14.57 -16.49 -13.86
N ASP A 175 -13.67 -15.59 -13.47
CA ASP A 175 -13.28 -14.44 -14.27
C ASP A 175 -11.95 -14.67 -14.98
N HIS A 176 -11.81 -14.09 -16.18
CA HIS A 176 -10.55 -13.95 -16.90
C HIS A 176 -10.20 -12.46 -16.95
N ARG A 177 -9.30 -12.03 -16.07
CA ARG A 177 -8.98 -10.61 -15.89
C ARG A 177 -7.56 -10.38 -15.37
N TRP A 178 -7.12 -9.16 -15.43
CA TRP A 178 -5.96 -8.75 -14.64
C TRP A 178 -6.29 -8.83 -13.14
N PRO A 179 -5.35 -9.24 -12.29
CA PRO A 179 -5.60 -9.29 -10.85
C PRO A 179 -5.91 -7.90 -10.28
N TYR A 180 -5.21 -6.89 -10.75
CA TYR A 180 -5.45 -5.45 -10.50
C TYR A 180 -4.81 -4.63 -11.63
N PRO A 181 -5.17 -3.35 -11.87
CA PRO A 181 -6.27 -2.65 -11.23
C PRO A 181 -7.62 -3.28 -11.57
N TYR A 182 -8.53 -3.33 -10.58
CA TYR A 182 -9.85 -3.92 -10.74
C TYR A 182 -10.89 -2.86 -11.11
N ALA A 183 -11.50 -3.01 -12.27
CA ALA A 183 -12.31 -1.98 -12.89
C ALA A 183 -13.48 -1.49 -12.01
N ASP A 184 -14.14 -2.39 -11.28
CA ASP A 184 -15.31 -2.02 -10.48
C ASP A 184 -14.92 -1.23 -9.22
N PHE A 185 -13.75 -1.50 -8.62
CA PHE A 185 -13.17 -0.64 -7.58
C PHE A 185 -13.00 0.81 -8.09
N TRP A 186 -12.36 0.97 -9.24
CA TRP A 186 -12.04 2.29 -9.79
C TRP A 186 -13.26 3.04 -10.33
N LYS A 187 -14.32 2.35 -10.75
CA LYS A 187 -15.62 2.99 -11.10
C LYS A 187 -16.30 3.61 -9.89
N LYS A 188 -16.12 3.04 -8.69
CA LYS A 188 -16.64 3.57 -7.43
C LYS A 188 -15.83 4.76 -6.92
N SER A 189 -14.57 4.85 -7.32
CA SER A 189 -13.72 5.96 -6.91
C SER A 189 -14.38 7.29 -7.30
N PRO A 190 -14.58 8.22 -6.35
CA PRO A 190 -15.07 9.54 -6.69
C PRO A 190 -14.13 10.14 -7.74
N LYS A 191 -14.70 10.83 -8.74
CA LYS A 191 -13.89 11.57 -9.72
C LYS A 191 -13.14 12.65 -8.95
N LEU A 192 -11.93 12.30 -8.49
CA LEU A 192 -11.06 13.26 -7.86
C LEU A 192 -10.75 14.33 -8.91
N PRO A 193 -10.91 15.62 -8.61
CA PRO A 193 -10.47 16.67 -9.50
C PRO A 193 -8.96 16.52 -9.66
N PHE A 194 -8.51 16.17 -10.87
CA PHE A 194 -7.09 16.27 -11.18
C PHE A 194 -6.69 17.73 -10.99
N PRO A 195 -5.63 18.04 -10.23
CA PRO A 195 -5.12 19.38 -10.21
C PRO A 195 -4.80 19.80 -11.65
N SER A 196 -5.41 20.89 -12.07
CA SER A 196 -5.23 21.52 -13.39
C SER A 196 -3.82 22.07 -13.55
#